data_4d21c231ebae439d43847d62ddb53c80
#
_entry.id   4d21c231ebae439d43847d62ddb53c80
#
_cell.length_a   1.000
_cell.length_b   1.000
_cell.length_c   1.000
_cell.angle_alpha   90.00
_cell.angle_beta   90.00
_cell.angle_gamma   90.00
#
_symmetry.space_group_name_H-M   'P 1'
#
loop_
_entity.id
_entity.type
_entity.pdbx_description
1 polymer ?
#
loop_
_entity_poly.entity_id
_entity_poly.type
_entity_poly.pdbx_seq_one_letter_code
_entity_poly.pdbx_strand_id
1 'polypeptide(L)'
;NYLDVFYQFVNNRYGFQKISFDFSEKEPKITLTLPEGAFTVKAGFGRWIDGKTSILLEDTDTDLNAIYPDVSCAYAWEDGALILKMVYDHTPFYDTFRIGFYDAVLKIKAQRNVWHYGETIDPVLYGFCPEKAEEKTK
;
A
#
# COMPACT_ATOMS: atom_id res chain seq x y z
N ASN A 1 -9.23 16.35 4.94
CA ASN A 1 -7.87 15.84 4.99
C ASN A 1 -7.78 14.45 4.37
N TYR A 2 -6.84 14.27 3.48
CA TYR A 2 -6.67 13.00 2.75
C TYR A 2 -6.21 11.86 3.65
N LEU A 3 -5.56 12.18 4.75
CA LEU A 3 -4.85 11.21 5.58
C LEU A 3 -5.69 10.60 6.71
N ASP A 4 -6.90 11.11 6.91
CA ASP A 4 -7.78 10.65 7.99
C ASP A 4 -9.04 9.95 7.47
N VAL A 5 -9.05 9.60 6.19
CA VAL A 5 -10.19 8.94 5.56
C VAL A 5 -9.74 7.65 4.91
N PHE A 6 -10.70 6.83 4.53
CA PHE A 6 -10.38 5.60 3.79
C PHE A 6 -10.75 5.75 2.32
N TYR A 7 -10.10 4.95 1.50
CA TYR A 7 -10.35 4.89 0.06
C TYR A 7 -10.75 3.47 -0.32
N GLN A 8 -11.78 3.37 -1.16
CA GLN A 8 -12.20 2.09 -1.72
C GLN A 8 -11.52 1.91 -3.06
N PHE A 9 -10.93 0.74 -3.28
CA PHE A 9 -10.28 0.45 -4.55
C PHE A 9 -11.30 0.09 -5.62
N VAL A 10 -11.04 0.53 -6.83
CA VAL A 10 -11.68 0.00 -8.02
C VAL A 10 -11.26 -1.47 -8.15
N ASN A 11 -12.13 -2.31 -8.70
CA ASN A 11 -11.84 -3.73 -8.88
C ASN A 11 -10.45 -3.94 -9.48
N ASN A 12 -9.69 -4.82 -8.85
CA ASN A 12 -8.32 -5.10 -9.25
C ASN A 12 -8.01 -6.58 -9.03
N ARG A 13 -7.01 -7.07 -9.75
CA ARG A 13 -6.65 -8.49 -9.72
C ARG A 13 -6.03 -8.95 -8.40
N TYR A 14 -5.64 -8.01 -7.54
CA TYR A 14 -4.99 -8.34 -6.26
C TYR A 14 -5.98 -8.52 -5.12
N GLY A 15 -7.25 -8.21 -5.34
CA GLY A 15 -8.28 -8.32 -4.33
C GLY A 15 -8.26 -7.20 -3.29
N PHE A 16 -7.54 -6.12 -3.56
CA PHE A 16 -7.50 -4.98 -2.63
C PHE A 16 -8.86 -4.29 -2.60
N GLN A 17 -9.42 -4.12 -1.40
CA GLN A 17 -10.75 -3.55 -1.21
C GLN A 17 -10.69 -2.12 -0.67
N LYS A 18 -9.90 -1.88 0.38
CA LYS A 18 -9.81 -0.56 1.03
C LYS A 18 -8.39 -0.30 1.47
N ILE A 19 -8.04 0.97 1.56
CA ILE A 19 -6.80 1.42 2.20
C ILE A 19 -7.11 2.63 3.05
N SER A 20 -6.53 2.69 4.24
CA SER A 20 -6.66 3.86 5.12
C SER A 20 -5.30 4.22 5.71
N PHE A 21 -5.19 5.49 6.11
CA PHE A 21 -3.96 6.05 6.63
C PHE A 21 -4.26 6.72 7.96
N ASP A 22 -3.43 6.47 8.97
CA ASP A 22 -3.55 7.10 10.27
C ASP A 22 -2.21 7.75 10.61
N PHE A 23 -2.17 9.08 10.53
CA PHE A 23 -0.98 9.88 10.82
C PHE A 23 -1.10 10.58 12.18
N SER A 24 -1.99 10.13 13.05
CA SER A 24 -2.17 10.72 14.38
C SER A 24 -1.00 10.44 15.32
N GLU A 25 -0.26 9.38 15.07
CA GLU A 25 0.92 9.03 15.87
C GLU A 25 2.20 9.32 15.10
N LYS A 26 3.32 9.31 15.82
CA LYS A 26 4.63 9.56 15.22
C LYS A 26 4.94 8.60 14.08
N GLU A 27 4.56 7.33 14.23
CA GLU A 27 4.72 6.32 13.21
C GLU A 27 3.36 6.05 12.59
N PRO A 28 3.13 6.54 11.36
CA PRO A 28 1.82 6.37 10.73
C PRO A 28 1.51 4.90 10.48
N LYS A 29 0.23 4.58 10.52
CA LYS A 29 -0.30 3.26 10.25
C LYS A 29 -0.99 3.27 8.91
N ILE A 30 -0.70 2.27 8.09
CA ILE A 30 -1.37 2.06 6.82
C ILE A 30 -2.09 0.72 6.91
N THR A 31 -3.41 0.75 6.74
CA THR A 31 -4.24 -0.46 6.80
C THR A 31 -4.79 -0.78 5.43
N LEU A 32 -4.53 -2.00 4.99
CA LEU A 32 -5.02 -2.52 3.72
C LEU A 32 -6.01 -3.64 4.00
N THR A 33 -7.19 -3.56 3.40
CA THR A 33 -8.25 -4.57 3.54
C THR A 33 -8.32 -5.42 2.27
N LEU A 34 -8.25 -6.74 2.47
CA LEU A 34 -8.41 -7.76 1.43
C LEU A 34 -9.58 -8.66 1.84
N PRO A 35 -10.06 -9.56 0.96
CA PRO A 35 -11.15 -10.48 1.32
C PRO A 35 -10.88 -11.32 2.56
N GLU A 36 -9.62 -11.72 2.78
CA GLU A 36 -9.23 -12.55 3.93
C GLU A 36 -9.05 -11.75 5.22
N GLY A 37 -9.02 -10.42 5.17
CA GLY A 37 -8.88 -9.60 6.37
C GLY A 37 -8.14 -8.30 6.14
N ALA A 38 -7.96 -7.55 7.20
CA ALA A 38 -7.24 -6.28 7.18
C ALA A 38 -5.83 -6.45 7.76
N PHE A 39 -4.86 -5.81 7.13
CA PHE A 39 -3.46 -5.86 7.53
C PHE A 39 -2.94 -4.44 7.74
N THR A 40 -2.33 -4.20 8.89
CA THR A 40 -1.82 -2.88 9.25
C THR A 40 -0.31 -2.92 9.39
N VAL A 41 0.36 -1.98 8.75
CA VAL A 41 1.80 -1.79 8.90
C VAL A 41 2.07 -0.39 9.40
N LYS A 42 3.16 -0.22 10.14
CA LYS A 42 3.67 1.10 10.54
C LYS A 42 4.88 1.42 9.70
N ALA A 43 5.04 2.67 9.32
CA ALA A 43 6.18 3.12 8.54
C ALA A 43 6.88 4.28 9.23
N GLY A 44 8.21 4.29 9.17
CA GLY A 44 9.00 5.37 9.75
C GLY A 44 9.40 6.39 8.71
N PHE A 45 9.47 7.65 9.10
CA PHE A 45 9.95 8.71 8.21
C PHE A 45 11.46 8.60 8.09
N GLY A 46 11.91 8.14 6.91
CA GLY A 46 13.33 7.94 6.66
C GLY A 46 13.98 6.84 7.50
N ARG A 47 13.19 5.97 8.13
CA ARG A 47 13.71 4.84 8.91
C ARG A 47 12.77 3.65 8.83
N TRP A 48 13.31 2.46 9.06
CA TRP A 48 12.58 1.21 8.94
C TRP A 48 11.84 0.87 10.22
N ILE A 49 10.56 0.46 10.09
CA ILE A 49 9.76 -0.06 11.20
C ILE A 49 9.38 -1.49 10.85
N ASP A 50 9.65 -2.42 11.74
CA ASP A 50 9.33 -3.84 11.54
C ASP A 50 7.84 -4.09 11.77
N GLY A 51 7.29 -5.01 10.98
CA GLY A 51 5.88 -5.40 11.09
C GLY A 51 5.63 -6.72 10.40
N LYS A 52 4.37 -7.03 10.20
CA LYS A 52 3.93 -8.24 9.51
C LYS A 52 2.87 -7.91 8.48
N THR A 53 2.91 -8.62 7.35
CA THR A 53 1.94 -8.41 6.28
C THR A 53 1.73 -9.69 5.49
N SER A 54 0.58 -9.80 4.84
CA SER A 54 0.34 -10.82 3.83
C SER A 54 0.12 -10.20 2.44
N ILE A 55 0.52 -8.95 2.26
CA ILE A 55 0.39 -8.27 0.98
C ILE A 55 1.32 -8.93 -0.04
N LEU A 56 0.74 -9.37 -1.16
CA LEU A 56 1.50 -9.98 -2.24
C LEU A 56 1.02 -9.41 -3.56
N LEU A 57 1.90 -8.69 -4.25
CA LEU A 57 1.57 -8.04 -5.53
C LEU A 57 1.83 -8.93 -6.73
N GLU A 58 2.57 -9.99 -6.56
CA GLU A 58 2.91 -10.89 -7.64
C GLU A 58 2.26 -12.25 -7.43
N ASP A 59 1.68 -12.78 -8.50
CA ASP A 59 1.12 -14.12 -8.50
C ASP A 59 2.25 -15.12 -8.65
N THR A 60 2.57 -15.83 -7.55
CA THR A 60 3.63 -16.84 -7.53
C THR A 60 3.05 -18.15 -7.05
N ASP A 61 3.72 -19.26 -7.42
CA ASP A 61 3.33 -20.58 -6.94
C ASP A 61 3.60 -20.75 -5.44
N THR A 62 4.44 -19.87 -4.89
CA THR A 62 4.81 -19.91 -3.48
C THR A 62 4.40 -18.59 -2.83
N ASP A 63 3.54 -18.67 -1.82
CA ASP A 63 3.19 -17.49 -1.03
C ASP A 63 4.32 -17.21 -0.03
N LEU A 64 5.28 -16.38 -0.45
CA LEU A 64 6.41 -16.01 0.39
C LEU A 64 5.97 -15.23 1.63
N ASN A 65 4.88 -14.47 1.54
CA ASN A 65 4.38 -13.72 2.69
C ASN A 65 3.75 -14.63 3.75
N ALA A 66 3.21 -15.81 3.35
CA ALA A 66 2.73 -16.79 4.31
C ALA A 66 3.89 -17.47 5.04
N ILE A 67 5.02 -17.67 4.34
CA ILE A 67 6.22 -18.31 4.92
C ILE A 67 7.07 -17.28 5.67
N TYR A 68 7.22 -16.08 5.09
CA TYR A 68 8.05 -14.98 5.63
C TYR A 68 7.21 -13.73 5.77
N PRO A 69 6.35 -13.64 6.82
CA PRO A 69 5.42 -12.52 6.96
C PRO A 69 6.06 -11.23 7.45
N ASP A 70 7.32 -11.24 7.82
CA ASP A 70 8.00 -10.07 8.38
C ASP A 70 8.30 -9.05 7.28
N VAL A 71 8.02 -7.79 7.59
CA VAL A 71 8.22 -6.67 6.67
C VAL A 71 8.81 -5.49 7.43
N SER A 72 9.63 -4.70 6.74
CA SER A 72 10.14 -3.44 7.27
C SER A 72 9.68 -2.33 6.35
N CYS A 73 9.06 -1.28 6.93
CA CYS A 73 8.45 -0.21 6.17
C CYS A 73 9.02 1.14 6.51
N ALA A 74 9.23 1.97 5.49
CA ALA A 74 9.63 3.36 5.62
C ALA A 74 8.84 4.21 4.64
N TYR A 75 8.69 5.50 4.92
CA TYR A 75 8.00 6.39 4.03
C TYR A 75 8.72 7.73 3.92
N ALA A 76 8.40 8.45 2.85
CA ALA A 76 8.81 9.82 2.63
C ALA A 76 7.76 10.52 1.77
N TRP A 77 7.82 11.84 1.72
CA TRP A 77 7.00 12.64 0.82
C TRP A 77 7.86 13.13 -0.33
N GLU A 78 7.34 13.03 -1.54
CA GLU A 78 8.03 13.48 -2.75
C GLU A 78 7.01 14.10 -3.70
N ASP A 79 7.15 15.40 -3.97
CA ASP A 79 6.25 16.13 -4.87
C ASP A 79 4.76 15.92 -4.53
N GLY A 80 4.42 15.93 -3.24
CA GLY A 80 3.05 15.75 -2.77
C GLY A 80 2.56 14.32 -2.72
N ALA A 81 3.36 13.36 -3.18
CA ALA A 81 3.01 11.95 -3.10
C ALA A 81 3.65 11.29 -1.87
N LEU A 82 2.95 10.34 -1.30
CA LEU A 82 3.48 9.50 -0.24
C LEU A 82 4.23 8.33 -0.89
N ILE A 83 5.51 8.22 -0.60
CA ILE A 83 6.33 7.11 -1.08
C ILE A 83 6.48 6.13 0.07
N LEU A 84 5.91 4.95 -0.08
CA LEU A 84 5.99 3.89 0.92
C LEU A 84 6.85 2.77 0.37
N LYS A 85 7.89 2.39 1.09
CA LYS A 85 8.73 1.24 0.73
C LYS A 85 8.54 0.13 1.74
N MET A 86 8.28 -1.07 1.24
CA MET A 86 8.08 -2.27 2.04
C MET A 86 9.12 -3.32 1.64
N VAL A 87 10.02 -3.63 2.55
CA VAL A 87 11.03 -4.67 2.36
C VAL A 87 10.53 -5.93 3.05
N TYR A 88 10.41 -7.00 2.29
CA TYR A 88 9.97 -8.29 2.82
C TYR A 88 11.20 -9.01 3.36
N ASP A 89 11.32 -9.01 4.69
CA ASP A 89 12.49 -9.57 5.37
C ASP A 89 12.65 -11.05 5.03
N HIS A 90 13.88 -11.51 4.95
CA HIS A 90 14.23 -12.90 4.57
C HIS A 90 13.97 -13.22 3.10
N THR A 91 13.66 -12.24 2.27
CA THR A 91 13.50 -12.40 0.82
C THR A 91 14.32 -11.33 0.11
N PRO A 92 14.63 -11.48 -1.19
CA PRO A 92 15.27 -10.42 -1.96
C PRO A 92 14.29 -9.36 -2.46
N PHE A 93 13.00 -9.43 -2.07
CA PHE A 93 11.95 -8.58 -2.64
C PHE A 93 11.69 -7.35 -1.79
N TYR A 94 11.45 -6.23 -2.46
CA TYR A 94 10.84 -5.06 -1.86
C TYR A 94 9.90 -4.39 -2.85
N ASP A 95 8.87 -3.75 -2.33
CA ASP A 95 7.90 -3.00 -3.12
C ASP A 95 7.98 -1.53 -2.75
N THR A 96 7.85 -0.69 -3.77
CA THR A 96 7.75 0.76 -3.60
C THR A 96 6.38 1.20 -4.11
N PHE A 97 5.65 1.91 -3.27
CA PHE A 97 4.32 2.44 -3.60
C PHE A 97 4.40 3.95 -3.66
N ARG A 98 4.06 4.51 -4.82
CA ARG A 98 3.90 5.95 -4.96
C ARG A 98 2.41 6.25 -4.91
N ILE A 99 1.98 6.93 -3.85
CA ILE A 99 0.58 7.18 -3.55
C ILE A 99 0.27 8.64 -3.78
N GLY A 100 -0.48 8.94 -4.84
CA GLY A 100 -0.92 10.27 -5.16
C GLY A 100 -2.36 10.49 -4.70
N PHE A 101 -2.61 11.66 -4.12
CA PHE A 101 -3.93 12.05 -3.63
C PHE A 101 -4.47 13.16 -4.51
N TYR A 102 -5.59 12.90 -5.19
CA TYR A 102 -6.21 13.83 -6.13
C TYR A 102 -7.66 14.06 -5.71
N ASP A 103 -7.85 14.84 -4.64
CA ASP A 103 -9.16 15.13 -4.07
C ASP A 103 -9.87 13.83 -3.63
N ALA A 104 -10.94 13.40 -4.30
CA ALA A 104 -11.65 12.18 -3.92
C ALA A 104 -11.01 10.91 -4.50
N VAL A 105 -9.94 11.04 -5.29
CA VAL A 105 -9.31 9.91 -5.97
C VAL A 105 -7.91 9.67 -5.44
N LEU A 106 -7.59 8.40 -5.26
CA LEU A 106 -6.26 7.92 -4.88
C LEU A 106 -5.69 7.15 -6.07
N LYS A 107 -4.41 7.39 -6.37
CA LYS A 107 -3.71 6.62 -7.40
C LYS A 107 -2.44 6.05 -6.80
N ILE A 108 -2.29 4.74 -6.88
CA ILE A 108 -1.10 4.05 -6.39
C ILE A 108 -0.37 3.41 -7.56
N LYS A 109 0.89 3.78 -7.73
CA LYS A 109 1.81 3.08 -8.62
C LYS A 109 2.69 2.19 -7.75
N ALA A 110 2.66 0.89 -8.01
CA ALA A 110 3.46 -0.07 -7.27
C ALA A 110 4.58 -0.58 -8.15
N GLN A 111 5.76 -0.73 -7.58
CA GLN A 111 6.93 -1.23 -8.30
C GLN A 111 7.68 -2.21 -7.40
N ARG A 112 7.96 -3.40 -7.92
CA ARG A 112 8.78 -4.39 -7.25
C ARG A 112 10.18 -4.37 -7.84
N ASN A 113 11.20 -4.56 -7.00
CA ASN A 113 12.60 -4.55 -7.46
C ASN A 113 12.91 -5.69 -8.42
N VAL A 114 12.27 -6.85 -8.23
CA VAL A 114 12.45 -8.03 -9.07
C VAL A 114 11.10 -8.69 -9.28
N TRP A 115 10.73 -8.96 -10.53
CA TRP A 115 9.52 -9.69 -10.84
C TRP A 115 9.83 -11.16 -11.06
N HIS A 116 8.93 -11.99 -10.56
CA HIS A 116 8.95 -13.42 -10.85
C HIS A 116 8.80 -13.60 -12.36
N TYR A 117 9.45 -14.51 -12.98
CA TYR A 117 9.43 -14.75 -14.44
C TYR A 117 10.00 -13.62 -15.29
N GLY A 118 10.68 -12.64 -14.71
CA GLY A 118 11.34 -11.59 -15.48
C GLY A 118 10.42 -10.55 -16.12
N GLU A 119 9.15 -10.54 -15.76
CA GLU A 119 8.21 -9.52 -16.23
C GLU A 119 8.32 -8.26 -15.39
N THR A 120 8.25 -7.09 -16.06
CA THR A 120 8.30 -5.80 -15.39
C THR A 120 6.97 -5.08 -15.59
N ILE A 121 5.90 -5.63 -15.00
CA ILE A 121 4.60 -4.98 -15.05
C ILE A 121 4.39 -4.28 -13.72
N ASP A 122 4.41 -2.95 -13.74
CA ASP A 122 4.18 -2.14 -12.56
C ASP A 122 2.68 -1.88 -12.43
N PRO A 123 2.02 -2.44 -11.42
CA PRO A 123 0.58 -2.24 -11.27
C PRO A 123 0.24 -0.80 -10.91
N VAL A 124 -0.87 -0.33 -11.46
CA VAL A 124 -1.45 0.96 -11.12
C VAL A 124 -2.84 0.70 -10.56
N LEU A 125 -3.09 1.21 -9.36
CA LEU A 125 -4.35 0.99 -8.65
C LEU A 125 -5.04 2.33 -8.41
N TYR A 126 -6.35 2.33 -8.53
CA TYR A 126 -7.16 3.52 -8.27
C TYR A 126 -8.13 3.24 -7.15
N GLY A 127 -8.30 4.24 -6.28
CA GLY A 127 -9.28 4.21 -5.22
C GLY A 127 -10.05 5.53 -5.17
N PHE A 128 -11.14 5.53 -4.43
CA PHE A 128 -11.92 6.74 -4.24
C PHE A 128 -12.41 6.81 -2.80
N CYS A 129 -12.57 8.04 -2.33
CA CYS A 129 -13.09 8.32 -1.01
C CYS A 129 -14.58 8.63 -1.13
N PRO A 130 -15.47 7.76 -0.65
CA PRO A 130 -16.92 7.98 -0.78
C PRO A 130 -17.39 9.29 -0.15
N GLU A 131 -16.85 9.68 0.99
CA GLU A 131 -17.22 10.92 1.68
C GLU A 131 -16.90 12.15 0.84
N LYS A 132 -15.74 12.18 0.22
CA LYS A 132 -15.33 13.31 -0.61
C LYS A 132 -16.10 13.36 -1.93
N ALA A 133 -16.44 12.21 -2.48
CA ALA A 133 -17.25 12.12 -3.69
C ALA A 133 -18.67 12.65 -3.42
N GLU A 134 -19.26 12.34 -2.27
CA GLU A 134 -20.58 12.84 -1.87
C GLU A 134 -20.58 14.35 -1.68
N GLU A 135 -19.53 14.90 -1.07
CA GLU A 135 -19.40 16.35 -0.90
C GLU A 135 -19.43 17.09 -2.23
N LYS A 136 -18.85 16.50 -3.27
CA LYS A 136 -18.81 17.11 -4.59
C LYS A 136 -20.14 17.08 -5.33
N THR A 137 -21.03 16.15 -5.02
CA THR A 137 -22.32 16.01 -5.68
C THR A 137 -23.41 16.84 -5.02
N LYS A 138 -23.10 17.46 -3.91
CA LYS A 138 -24.01 18.39 -3.24
C LYS A 138 -23.85 19.83 -3.79
#